data_8fd5c45fc50abc278859d10a16a32975
#
_entry.id   8fd5c45fc50abc278859d10a16a32975
#
_cell.length_a   1.000
_cell.length_b   1.000
_cell.length_c   1.000
_cell.angle_alpha   90.00
_cell.angle_beta   90.00
_cell.angle_gamma   90.00
#
_symmetry.space_group_name_H-M   'P 1'
#
loop_
_entity.id
_entity.type
_entity.pdbx_description
1 polymer ?
#
loop_
_entity_poly.entity_id
_entity_poly.type
_entity_poly.pdbx_seq_one_letter_code
_entity_poly.pdbx_strand_id
1 'polypeptide(L)'
;MLRLENKISLYITICLVLFSIHSCEKDFTSIDSDVINSENAVNFETKSIEYPILTYTKRVDPVQSNNLPSFLLGYYNHPVFGESSSSFVGQMVPENYSPEFGENPVLDSVILTIPYFSRGVETSDEDDITYELDSVYGDDPIKLSIYRNNFFLRSFDPYGEFDDTQKYYSNGSLSDIESINQSQLEGDLLFEIDEFVPNASQINLTELDTLDEPFVSQKIAPALRVRLDDPNNEYWQNLIFANEGNPELSNENNFKEFFRGVYLKVE
;
A
#
# COMPACT_ATOMS: atom_id res chain seq x y z
N MET A 1 63.80 -38.79 38.71
CA MET A 1 63.63 -38.92 37.22
C MET A 1 62.33 -38.38 36.75
N LEU A 2 61.19 -38.60 37.36
CA LEU A 2 59.88 -38.15 36.93
C LEU A 2 59.65 -36.62 36.79
N ARG A 3 60.41 -35.77 37.50
CA ARG A 3 60.24 -34.27 37.39
C ARG A 3 60.96 -33.65 36.20
N LEU A 4 61.91 -34.37 35.60
CA LEU A 4 62.63 -33.85 34.43
C LEU A 4 61.86 -34.14 33.14
N GLU A 5 61.19 -35.25 33.03
CA GLU A 5 60.37 -35.65 31.87
C GLU A 5 59.18 -34.78 31.72
N ASN A 6 58.51 -34.36 32.79
CA ASN A 6 57.37 -33.43 32.72
C ASN A 6 57.77 -32.01 32.25
N LYS A 7 58.99 -31.56 32.57
CA LYS A 7 59.50 -30.27 32.08
C LYS A 7 59.85 -30.33 30.60
N ILE A 8 60.42 -31.40 30.13
CA ILE A 8 60.76 -31.60 28.73
C ILE A 8 59.47 -31.71 27.88
N SER A 9 58.47 -32.45 28.37
CA SER A 9 57.17 -32.54 27.74
C SER A 9 56.48 -31.13 27.61
N LEU A 10 56.57 -30.32 28.67
CA LEU A 10 56.02 -28.98 28.66
C LEU A 10 56.71 -28.06 27.62
N TYR A 11 58.06 -28.13 27.52
CA TYR A 11 58.77 -27.34 26.53
C TYR A 11 58.50 -27.79 25.11
N ILE A 12 58.34 -29.10 24.87
CA ILE A 12 57.97 -29.60 23.54
C ILE A 12 56.58 -29.14 23.16
N THR A 13 55.61 -29.14 24.08
CA THR A 13 54.26 -28.67 23.84
C THR A 13 54.22 -27.18 23.55
N ILE A 14 54.99 -26.36 24.27
CA ILE A 14 55.12 -24.94 24.04
C ILE A 14 55.76 -24.64 22.67
N CYS A 15 56.81 -25.36 22.29
CA CYS A 15 57.42 -25.23 20.97
C CYS A 15 56.44 -25.63 19.86
N LEU A 16 55.63 -26.67 20.04
CA LEU A 16 54.67 -27.13 19.06
C LEU A 16 53.52 -26.10 18.85
N VAL A 17 53.09 -25.44 19.92
CA VAL A 17 52.09 -24.35 19.88
C VAL A 17 52.70 -23.11 19.20
N LEU A 18 53.95 -22.76 19.47
CA LEU A 18 54.62 -21.63 18.83
C LEU A 18 54.85 -21.84 17.32
N PHE A 19 55.07 -23.11 16.90
CA PHE A 19 55.16 -23.43 15.46
C PHE A 19 53.82 -23.36 14.74
N SER A 20 52.70 -23.56 15.46
CA SER A 20 51.36 -23.50 14.88
C SER A 20 50.86 -22.08 14.54
N ILE A 21 51.49 -21.05 15.13
CA ILE A 21 51.07 -19.65 14.89
C ILE A 21 51.82 -18.98 13.72
N HIS A 22 52.74 -19.67 13.08
CA HIS A 22 53.28 -19.23 11.79
C HIS A 22 52.45 -19.80 10.65
N SER A 23 51.15 -19.57 10.66
CA SER A 23 50.34 -19.67 9.46
C SER A 23 50.64 -18.48 8.56
N CYS A 24 51.45 -18.74 7.56
CA CYS A 24 51.77 -17.77 6.54
C CYS A 24 50.44 -17.41 5.82
N GLU A 25 49.94 -16.21 6.04
CA GLU A 25 48.93 -15.62 5.14
C GLU A 25 49.56 -15.54 3.76
N LYS A 26 49.15 -16.45 2.89
CA LYS A 26 49.37 -16.25 1.46
C LYS A 26 48.43 -15.13 1.04
N ASP A 27 49.01 -14.02 0.72
CA ASP A 27 48.31 -12.95 -0.01
C ASP A 27 47.62 -13.53 -1.23
N PHE A 28 46.28 -13.47 -1.28
CA PHE A 28 45.45 -13.93 -2.40
C PHE A 28 45.57 -13.01 -3.65
N THR A 29 46.62 -12.22 -3.74
CA THR A 29 46.84 -11.33 -4.88
C THR A 29 47.49 -11.99 -6.10
N SER A 30 47.88 -13.28 -6.00
CA SER A 30 48.38 -14.05 -7.16
C SER A 30 47.56 -15.33 -7.30
N ILE A 31 46.74 -15.42 -8.32
CA ILE A 31 46.16 -16.67 -8.80
C ILE A 31 47.24 -17.32 -9.67
N ASP A 32 48.07 -18.16 -9.05
CA ASP A 32 48.94 -19.07 -9.81
C ASP A 32 48.05 -20.19 -10.39
N SER A 33 47.67 -20.05 -11.64
CA SER A 33 47.01 -21.10 -12.39
C SER A 33 48.06 -21.99 -13.03
N ASP A 34 48.29 -23.17 -12.50
CA ASP A 34 49.15 -24.23 -13.06
C ASP A 34 48.68 -24.74 -14.45
N VAL A 35 47.67 -24.11 -15.05
CA VAL A 35 47.03 -24.58 -16.29
C VAL A 35 47.59 -23.85 -17.53
N ILE A 36 48.40 -22.81 -17.40
CA ILE A 36 48.92 -22.05 -18.53
C ILE A 36 50.44 -22.09 -18.51
N ASN A 37 50.99 -22.63 -19.62
CA ASN A 37 52.44 -22.67 -19.88
C ASN A 37 53.08 -21.27 -19.63
N SER A 38 54.19 -21.24 -18.91
CA SER A 38 54.88 -20.02 -18.47
C SER A 38 55.31 -19.10 -19.63
N GLU A 39 55.25 -19.58 -20.88
CA GLU A 39 55.58 -18.77 -22.06
C GLU A 39 54.42 -17.94 -22.64
N ASN A 40 53.18 -18.20 -22.19
CA ASN A 40 51.96 -17.50 -22.61
C ASN A 40 51.16 -16.92 -21.43
N ALA A 41 51.71 -16.85 -20.25
CA ALA A 41 51.07 -16.17 -19.14
C ALA A 41 51.00 -14.67 -19.44
N VAL A 42 49.82 -14.21 -19.79
CA VAL A 42 49.51 -12.78 -19.77
C VAL A 42 49.55 -12.33 -18.31
N ASN A 43 50.57 -11.66 -17.91
CA ASN A 43 50.65 -11.04 -16.59
C ASN A 43 49.53 -10.00 -16.49
N PHE A 44 48.48 -10.33 -15.80
CA PHE A 44 47.46 -9.35 -15.42
C PHE A 44 48.07 -8.49 -14.32
N GLU A 45 48.58 -7.32 -14.69
CA GLU A 45 48.91 -6.29 -13.71
C GLU A 45 47.57 -5.78 -13.12
N THR A 46 47.27 -6.19 -11.91
CA THR A 46 46.13 -5.59 -11.16
C THR A 46 46.54 -4.16 -10.74
N LYS A 47 45.94 -3.18 -11.37
CA LYS A 47 46.12 -1.79 -10.99
C LYS A 47 44.88 -1.35 -10.21
N SER A 48 45.10 -0.98 -8.96
CA SER A 48 44.08 -0.26 -8.19
C SER A 48 43.89 1.13 -8.75
N ILE A 49 42.71 1.46 -9.23
CA ILE A 49 42.34 2.80 -9.66
C ILE A 49 41.33 3.35 -8.70
N GLU A 50 41.68 4.39 -7.99
CA GLU A 50 40.75 5.11 -7.13
C GLU A 50 39.97 6.13 -7.99
N TYR A 51 38.64 5.97 -7.98
CA TYR A 51 37.74 6.94 -8.60
C TYR A 51 37.14 7.81 -7.52
N PRO A 52 37.20 9.13 -7.61
CA PRO A 52 36.50 10.00 -6.71
C PRO A 52 34.98 9.84 -6.96
N ILE A 53 34.24 9.37 -5.97
CA ILE A 53 32.77 9.28 -6.02
C ILE A 53 32.23 10.50 -5.29
N LEU A 54 31.52 11.35 -6.01
CA LEU A 54 30.75 12.42 -5.41
C LEU A 54 29.33 11.94 -5.13
N THR A 55 28.98 11.77 -3.86
CA THR A 55 27.64 11.44 -3.42
C THR A 55 26.95 12.65 -2.85
N TYR A 56 25.69 12.87 -3.22
CA TYR A 56 24.87 13.93 -2.65
C TYR A 56 23.43 13.45 -2.50
N THR A 57 22.76 14.00 -1.51
CA THR A 57 21.33 13.77 -1.30
C THR A 57 20.57 14.98 -1.86
N LYS A 58 19.62 14.72 -2.75
CA LYS A 58 18.72 15.76 -3.27
C LYS A 58 17.31 15.48 -2.78
N ARG A 59 16.63 16.51 -2.28
CA ARG A 59 15.20 16.44 -2.00
C ARG A 59 14.46 16.20 -3.32
N VAL A 60 13.58 15.21 -3.34
CA VAL A 60 12.69 14.94 -4.47
C VAL A 60 11.46 15.83 -4.33
N ASP A 61 11.00 16.38 -5.42
CA ASP A 61 9.79 17.17 -5.48
C ASP A 61 8.57 16.23 -5.28
N PRO A 62 7.42 16.76 -4.83
CA PRO A 62 6.20 15.97 -4.68
C PRO A 62 5.82 15.26 -6.00
N VAL A 63 5.37 14.03 -5.89
CA VAL A 63 5.00 13.21 -7.03
C VAL A 63 3.50 13.37 -7.30
N GLN A 64 3.11 13.44 -8.58
CA GLN A 64 1.71 13.44 -8.95
C GLN A 64 1.04 12.15 -8.46
N SER A 65 -0.09 12.28 -7.76
CA SER A 65 -0.79 11.21 -7.07
C SER A 65 -2.18 10.90 -7.63
N ASN A 66 -2.61 11.61 -8.67
CA ASN A 66 -3.87 11.30 -9.39
C ASN A 66 -3.60 10.74 -10.79
N ASN A 67 -4.63 10.14 -11.39
CA ASN A 67 -4.58 9.47 -12.69
C ASN A 67 -3.57 8.29 -12.73
N LEU A 68 -3.37 7.64 -11.60
CA LEU A 68 -2.56 6.45 -11.48
C LEU A 68 -3.41 5.19 -11.73
N PRO A 69 -2.82 4.10 -12.22
CA PRO A 69 -3.55 2.84 -12.43
C PRO A 69 -3.92 2.14 -11.12
N SER A 70 -3.28 2.51 -10.03
CA SER A 70 -3.51 1.97 -8.68
C SER A 70 -3.11 2.98 -7.61
N PHE A 71 -3.66 2.82 -6.43
CA PHE A 71 -3.40 3.70 -5.28
C PHE A 71 -2.92 2.86 -4.10
N LEU A 72 -2.07 3.47 -3.28
CA LEU A 72 -1.62 2.89 -2.03
C LEU A 72 -2.50 3.38 -0.89
N LEU A 73 -2.82 2.48 0.04
CA LEU A 73 -3.49 2.81 1.30
C LEU A 73 -2.74 2.08 2.41
N GLY A 74 -2.14 2.79 3.33
CA GLY A 74 -1.39 2.16 4.41
C GLY A 74 -0.38 3.06 5.09
N TYR A 75 0.30 2.47 6.06
CA TYR A 75 1.36 3.08 6.85
C TYR A 75 2.62 2.23 6.75
N TYR A 76 3.76 2.88 6.60
CA TYR A 76 5.05 2.21 6.53
C TYR A 76 6.11 2.97 7.30
N ASN A 77 6.78 2.29 8.22
CA ASN A 77 7.91 2.82 8.96
C ASN A 77 9.22 2.29 8.38
N HIS A 78 9.86 3.10 7.53
CA HIS A 78 11.13 2.73 6.92
C HIS A 78 12.29 3.00 7.87
N PRO A 79 13.21 2.02 8.11
CA PRO A 79 14.28 2.14 9.11
C PRO A 79 15.28 3.27 8.85
N VAL A 80 15.35 3.78 7.63
CA VAL A 80 16.29 4.86 7.23
C VAL A 80 15.56 6.17 6.90
N PHE A 81 14.42 6.09 6.21
CA PHE A 81 13.68 7.26 5.73
C PHE A 81 12.57 7.71 6.67
N GLY A 82 12.28 6.93 7.71
CA GLY A 82 11.23 7.23 8.68
C GLY A 82 9.84 6.81 8.21
N GLU A 83 8.85 7.37 8.87
CA GLU A 83 7.45 7.04 8.69
C GLU A 83 6.87 7.66 7.42
N SER A 84 6.03 6.90 6.74
CA SER A 84 5.22 7.36 5.63
C SER A 84 3.81 6.77 5.72
N SER A 85 2.80 7.61 5.48
CA SER A 85 1.42 7.18 5.39
C SER A 85 0.84 7.55 4.04
N SER A 86 -0.02 6.70 3.52
CA SER A 86 -0.75 6.93 2.28
C SER A 86 -2.23 6.78 2.56
N SER A 87 -2.96 7.88 2.46
CA SER A 87 -4.41 7.97 2.54
C SER A 87 -4.98 8.16 1.14
N PHE A 88 -6.25 7.84 0.94
CA PHE A 88 -6.90 7.91 -0.35
C PHE A 88 -8.12 8.83 -0.30
N VAL A 89 -8.26 9.71 -1.28
CA VAL A 89 -9.48 10.48 -1.50
C VAL A 89 -10.05 10.17 -2.88
N GLY A 90 -11.32 9.80 -2.91
CA GLY A 90 -12.02 9.43 -4.14
C GLY A 90 -13.35 10.16 -4.30
N GLN A 91 -13.58 10.71 -5.48
CA GLN A 91 -14.87 11.25 -5.86
C GLN A 91 -15.79 10.10 -6.27
N MET A 92 -17.05 10.18 -5.88
CA MET A 92 -18.07 9.19 -6.22
C MET A 92 -19.15 9.82 -7.08
N VAL A 93 -19.75 9.00 -7.95
CA VAL A 93 -20.90 9.36 -8.77
C VAL A 93 -21.92 8.22 -8.76
N PRO A 94 -23.21 8.50 -8.81
CA PRO A 94 -24.22 7.45 -8.91
C PRO A 94 -24.23 6.84 -10.33
N GLU A 95 -24.62 5.59 -10.42
CA GLU A 95 -24.83 4.92 -11.69
C GLU A 95 -26.03 5.52 -12.46
N ASN A 96 -27.08 5.89 -11.72
CA ASN A 96 -28.29 6.48 -12.26
C ASN A 96 -28.58 7.83 -11.60
N TYR A 97 -28.98 8.80 -12.40
CA TYR A 97 -29.39 10.13 -11.93
C TYR A 97 -30.91 10.23 -11.88
N SER A 98 -31.39 11.17 -11.05
CA SER A 98 -32.83 11.38 -10.78
C SER A 98 -33.53 10.06 -10.37
N PRO A 99 -33.03 9.36 -9.34
CA PRO A 99 -33.65 8.12 -8.91
C PRO A 99 -35.09 8.36 -8.40
N GLU A 100 -35.95 7.37 -8.60
CA GLU A 100 -37.29 7.29 -8.04
C GLU A 100 -37.32 6.13 -7.05
N PHE A 101 -37.45 6.42 -5.75
CA PHE A 101 -37.40 5.39 -4.70
C PHE A 101 -38.79 4.82 -4.36
N GLY A 102 -39.87 5.44 -4.89
CA GLY A 102 -41.22 4.99 -4.65
C GLY A 102 -41.80 5.46 -3.31
N GLU A 103 -42.92 4.83 -2.89
CA GLU A 103 -43.61 5.20 -1.65
C GLU A 103 -42.95 4.55 -0.42
N ASN A 104 -42.57 5.36 0.57
CA ASN A 104 -41.97 4.95 1.84
C ASN A 104 -40.71 4.06 1.68
N PRO A 105 -39.67 4.52 1.00
CA PRO A 105 -38.44 3.76 0.83
C PRO A 105 -37.77 3.50 2.19
N VAL A 106 -37.21 2.31 2.35
CA VAL A 106 -36.45 1.92 3.52
C VAL A 106 -35.04 1.59 3.10
N LEU A 107 -34.08 2.19 3.77
CA LEU A 107 -32.66 1.88 3.53
C LEU A 107 -32.33 0.54 4.18
N ASP A 108 -31.95 -0.43 3.40
CA ASP A 108 -31.49 -1.73 3.87
C ASP A 108 -30.01 -1.66 4.31
N SER A 109 -29.15 -1.23 3.44
CA SER A 109 -27.71 -1.13 3.74
C SER A 109 -27.00 -0.15 2.83
N VAL A 110 -25.89 0.42 3.34
CA VAL A 110 -24.89 1.18 2.56
C VAL A 110 -23.56 0.51 2.76
N ILE A 111 -23.02 -0.06 1.70
CA ILE A 111 -21.81 -0.87 1.75
C ILE A 111 -20.75 -0.26 0.85
N LEU A 112 -19.59 0.05 1.44
CA LEU A 112 -18.39 0.41 0.68
C LEU A 112 -17.58 -0.86 0.43
N THR A 113 -17.28 -1.11 -0.84
CA THR A 113 -16.42 -2.22 -1.26
C THR A 113 -15.25 -1.68 -2.08
N ILE A 114 -14.02 -1.94 -1.63
CA ILE A 114 -12.79 -1.55 -2.31
C ILE A 114 -11.96 -2.81 -2.53
N PRO A 115 -11.85 -3.30 -3.78
CA PRO A 115 -11.12 -4.54 -4.08
C PRO A 115 -9.62 -4.37 -3.84
N TYR A 116 -8.99 -5.44 -3.35
CA TYR A 116 -7.54 -5.56 -3.28
C TYR A 116 -6.97 -6.13 -4.58
N PHE A 117 -5.68 -5.90 -4.81
CA PHE A 117 -4.95 -6.72 -5.76
C PHE A 117 -4.80 -8.12 -5.20
N SER A 118 -5.44 -9.08 -5.84
CA SER A 118 -5.44 -10.48 -5.46
C SER A 118 -5.47 -11.37 -6.69
N ARG A 119 -4.98 -12.60 -6.54
CA ARG A 119 -5.08 -13.64 -7.57
C ARG A 119 -5.63 -14.91 -6.99
N GLY A 120 -6.51 -15.56 -7.72
CA GLY A 120 -6.97 -16.91 -7.38
C GLY A 120 -5.86 -17.91 -7.62
N VAL A 121 -5.58 -18.75 -6.62
CA VAL A 121 -4.52 -19.77 -6.67
C VAL A 121 -5.07 -21.19 -6.76
N GLU A 122 -6.25 -21.42 -6.24
CA GLU A 122 -6.92 -22.70 -6.26
C GLU A 122 -8.45 -22.53 -6.34
N THR A 123 -9.13 -23.45 -7.02
CA THR A 123 -10.59 -23.48 -7.07
C THR A 123 -11.06 -24.85 -6.59
N SER A 124 -11.97 -24.87 -5.62
CA SER A 124 -12.57 -26.10 -5.11
C SER A 124 -13.67 -26.67 -6.03
N ASP A 125 -14.14 -27.88 -5.74
CA ASP A 125 -15.26 -28.51 -6.46
C ASP A 125 -16.60 -27.75 -6.25
N GLU A 126 -16.66 -26.86 -5.22
CA GLU A 126 -17.83 -26.02 -4.90
C GLU A 126 -17.68 -24.59 -5.47
N ASP A 127 -16.76 -24.38 -6.41
CA ASP A 127 -16.43 -23.06 -6.98
C ASP A 127 -15.98 -22.01 -5.94
N ASP A 128 -15.42 -22.46 -4.81
CA ASP A 128 -14.72 -21.56 -3.89
C ASP A 128 -13.30 -21.33 -4.35
N ILE A 129 -12.89 -20.07 -4.37
CA ILE A 129 -11.57 -19.68 -4.81
C ILE A 129 -10.72 -19.30 -3.60
N THR A 130 -9.57 -19.93 -3.48
CA THR A 130 -8.51 -19.51 -2.55
C THR A 130 -7.72 -18.39 -3.21
N TYR A 131 -7.55 -17.29 -2.49
CA TYR A 131 -6.84 -16.12 -2.99
C TYR A 131 -5.52 -15.91 -2.24
N GLU A 132 -4.57 -15.33 -2.94
CA GLU A 132 -3.41 -14.65 -2.36
C GLU A 132 -3.50 -13.16 -2.65
N LEU A 133 -3.18 -12.33 -1.64
CA LEU A 133 -3.11 -10.89 -1.82
C LEU A 133 -1.79 -10.52 -2.51
N ASP A 134 -1.89 -9.72 -3.54
CA ASP A 134 -0.75 -9.12 -4.20
C ASP A 134 -0.57 -7.67 -3.69
N SER A 135 0.69 -7.22 -3.63
CA SER A 135 1.01 -5.82 -3.25
C SER A 135 0.55 -5.40 -1.85
N VAL A 136 0.41 -6.34 -0.92
CA VAL A 136 0.26 -6.08 0.51
C VAL A 136 1.63 -6.24 1.17
N TYR A 137 2.10 -5.18 1.84
CA TYR A 137 3.43 -5.12 2.42
C TYR A 137 3.31 -5.02 3.95
N GLY A 138 3.64 -6.11 4.62
CA GLY A 138 3.50 -6.25 6.06
C GLY A 138 2.12 -6.77 6.47
N ASP A 139 2.00 -7.08 7.76
CA ASP A 139 0.86 -7.70 8.42
C ASP A 139 0.46 -6.97 9.71
N ASP A 140 1.13 -5.86 10.02
CA ASP A 140 0.77 -5.01 11.14
C ASP A 140 -0.56 -4.30 10.88
N PRO A 141 -1.45 -4.21 11.88
CA PRO A 141 -2.72 -3.51 11.74
C PRO A 141 -2.52 -2.00 11.61
N ILE A 142 -3.42 -1.36 10.89
CA ILE A 142 -3.50 0.10 10.75
C ILE A 142 -4.85 0.61 11.26
N LYS A 143 -4.87 1.83 11.75
CA LYS A 143 -6.13 2.53 11.98
C LYS A 143 -6.64 3.09 10.67
N LEU A 144 -7.87 2.72 10.29
CA LEU A 144 -8.54 3.18 9.09
C LEU A 144 -9.82 3.93 9.46
N SER A 145 -9.91 5.19 9.08
CA SER A 145 -11.09 6.02 9.24
C SER A 145 -11.62 6.45 7.87
N ILE A 146 -12.93 6.35 7.67
CA ILE A 146 -13.61 6.73 6.42
C ILE A 146 -14.47 7.94 6.71
N TYR A 147 -14.17 9.05 6.04
CA TYR A 147 -14.91 10.31 6.12
C TYR A 147 -15.63 10.60 4.83
N ARG A 148 -16.75 11.32 4.91
CA ARG A 148 -17.23 12.09 3.77
C ARG A 148 -16.17 13.11 3.38
N ASN A 149 -15.80 13.15 2.11
CA ASN A 149 -14.84 14.14 1.63
C ASN A 149 -15.50 15.52 1.53
N ASN A 150 -14.91 16.54 2.15
CA ASN A 150 -15.39 17.93 2.09
C ASN A 150 -14.72 18.76 1.01
N PHE A 151 -13.63 18.28 0.39
CA PHE A 151 -12.96 19.00 -0.67
C PHE A 151 -13.51 18.60 -2.05
N PHE A 152 -13.84 19.59 -2.86
CA PHE A 152 -14.25 19.34 -4.23
C PHE A 152 -13.04 19.05 -5.12
N LEU A 153 -12.92 17.82 -5.60
CA LEU A 153 -11.86 17.41 -6.52
C LEU A 153 -12.18 17.94 -7.92
N ARG A 154 -11.43 18.92 -8.36
CA ARG A 154 -11.58 19.53 -9.69
C ARG A 154 -11.02 18.60 -10.77
N SER A 155 -11.67 18.57 -11.92
CA SER A 155 -11.19 17.84 -13.11
C SER A 155 -10.21 18.68 -13.93
N PHE A 156 -10.37 20.02 -13.92
CA PHE A 156 -9.58 20.95 -14.72
C PHE A 156 -8.78 21.90 -13.82
N ASP A 157 -7.59 22.27 -14.27
CA ASP A 157 -6.76 23.28 -13.63
C ASP A 157 -7.27 24.68 -13.99
N PRO A 158 -7.75 25.48 -13.02
CA PRO A 158 -8.25 26.84 -13.31
C PRO A 158 -7.15 27.83 -13.71
N TYR A 159 -5.90 27.46 -13.53
CA TYR A 159 -4.72 28.29 -13.85
C TYR A 159 -3.96 27.77 -15.07
N GLY A 160 -4.34 26.61 -15.60
CA GLY A 160 -3.78 26.00 -16.79
C GLY A 160 -4.41 26.50 -18.11
N GLU A 161 -4.07 25.83 -19.20
CA GLU A 161 -4.76 26.02 -20.47
C GLU A 161 -6.16 25.39 -20.45
N PHE A 162 -7.00 25.69 -21.43
CA PHE A 162 -8.44 25.39 -21.41
C PHE A 162 -8.83 23.94 -21.11
N ASP A 163 -7.99 22.97 -21.44
CA ASP A 163 -8.21 21.53 -21.26
C ASP A 163 -7.20 20.84 -20.35
N ASP A 164 -6.38 21.63 -19.65
CA ASP A 164 -5.41 21.06 -18.70
C ASP A 164 -6.13 20.40 -17.53
N THR A 165 -5.79 19.12 -17.29
CA THR A 165 -6.34 18.38 -16.16
C THR A 165 -5.69 18.79 -14.85
N GLN A 166 -6.49 18.91 -13.79
CA GLN A 166 -5.97 19.21 -12.45
C GLN A 166 -5.01 18.12 -12.00
N LYS A 167 -3.81 18.52 -11.61
CA LYS A 167 -2.81 17.66 -10.99
C LYS A 167 -2.93 17.77 -9.47
N TYR A 168 -2.85 16.62 -8.82
CA TYR A 168 -2.79 16.49 -7.37
C TYR A 168 -1.50 15.82 -7.00
N TYR A 169 -0.81 16.32 -5.99
CA TYR A 169 0.51 15.82 -5.61
C TYR A 169 0.49 15.17 -4.24
N SER A 170 1.45 14.29 -3.99
CA SER A 170 1.56 13.45 -2.79
C SER A 170 1.63 14.22 -1.47
N ASN A 171 2.00 15.50 -1.51
CA ASN A 171 2.02 16.40 -0.35
C ASN A 171 0.75 17.24 -0.21
N GLY A 172 -0.28 16.99 -1.02
CA GLY A 172 -1.51 17.78 -1.07
C GLY A 172 -1.43 19.05 -1.91
N SER A 173 -0.29 19.38 -2.57
CA SER A 173 -0.23 20.55 -3.45
C SER A 173 -1.01 20.30 -4.76
N LEU A 174 -1.62 21.36 -5.26
CA LEU A 174 -2.32 21.43 -6.55
C LEU A 174 -1.52 22.27 -7.54
N SER A 175 -0.81 23.27 -7.03
CA SER A 175 0.05 24.18 -7.79
C SER A 175 1.12 24.74 -6.84
N ASP A 176 1.94 25.66 -7.31
CA ASP A 176 2.95 26.35 -6.49
C ASP A 176 2.33 27.22 -5.37
N ILE A 177 1.05 27.59 -5.52
CA ILE A 177 0.35 28.52 -4.61
C ILE A 177 -0.87 27.91 -3.91
N GLU A 178 -1.31 26.72 -4.32
CA GLU A 178 -2.51 26.06 -3.80
C GLU A 178 -2.20 24.67 -3.28
N SER A 179 -2.73 24.36 -2.09
CA SER A 179 -2.60 23.04 -1.47
C SER A 179 -3.86 22.68 -0.69
N ILE A 180 -4.11 21.38 -0.55
CA ILE A 180 -5.17 20.81 0.28
C ILE A 180 -4.57 20.47 1.64
N ASN A 181 -5.22 20.94 2.70
CA ASN A 181 -4.92 20.48 4.04
C ASN A 181 -5.80 19.27 4.40
N GLN A 182 -5.29 18.37 5.22
CA GLN A 182 -6.02 17.20 5.67
C GLN A 182 -7.39 17.53 6.28
N SER A 183 -7.47 18.59 7.09
CA SER A 183 -8.72 19.05 7.68
C SER A 183 -9.81 19.50 6.68
N GLN A 184 -9.41 19.79 5.43
CA GLN A 184 -10.37 20.09 4.35
C GLN A 184 -10.96 18.84 3.73
N LEU A 185 -10.32 17.67 3.90
CA LEU A 185 -10.81 16.38 3.45
C LEU A 185 -11.77 15.74 4.46
N GLU A 186 -11.52 15.96 5.76
CA GLU A 186 -12.27 15.37 6.86
C GLU A 186 -13.63 16.05 7.04
N GLY A 187 -14.69 15.40 6.56
CA GLY A 187 -16.08 15.74 6.83
C GLY A 187 -16.68 14.86 7.93
N ASP A 188 -17.92 14.41 7.72
CA ASP A 188 -18.58 13.51 8.64
C ASP A 188 -17.85 12.15 8.67
N LEU A 189 -17.61 11.62 9.88
CA LEU A 189 -17.06 10.30 10.06
C LEU A 189 -18.13 9.26 9.72
N LEU A 190 -17.86 8.41 8.73
CA LEU A 190 -18.78 7.39 8.25
C LEU A 190 -18.47 6.01 8.83
N PHE A 191 -17.19 5.72 9.05
CA PHE A 191 -16.74 4.44 9.59
C PHE A 191 -15.33 4.56 10.18
N GLU A 192 -15.04 3.77 11.20
CA GLU A 192 -13.69 3.70 11.80
C GLU A 192 -13.40 2.27 12.26
N ILE A 193 -12.17 1.81 12.06
CA ILE A 193 -11.64 0.56 12.60
C ILE A 193 -10.19 0.79 13.05
N ASP A 194 -9.90 0.44 14.30
CA ASP A 194 -8.59 0.71 14.91
C ASP A 194 -7.50 -0.30 14.48
N GLU A 195 -7.90 -1.52 14.17
CA GLU A 195 -6.98 -2.62 13.84
C GLU A 195 -7.39 -3.27 12.51
N PHE A 196 -7.25 -2.54 11.42
CA PHE A 196 -7.54 -3.06 10.08
C PHE A 196 -6.34 -3.82 9.52
N VAL A 197 -6.58 -5.07 9.10
CA VAL A 197 -5.62 -5.91 8.36
C VAL A 197 -6.32 -6.44 7.11
N PRO A 198 -5.73 -6.29 5.92
CA PRO A 198 -6.28 -6.87 4.69
C PRO A 198 -6.40 -8.39 4.79
N ASN A 199 -7.50 -8.95 4.28
CA ASN A 199 -7.80 -10.37 4.37
C ASN A 199 -7.92 -10.97 2.97
N ALA A 200 -7.30 -12.14 2.75
CA ALA A 200 -7.32 -12.86 1.47
C ALA A 200 -8.59 -13.72 1.24
N SER A 201 -9.53 -13.72 2.18
CA SER A 201 -10.72 -14.56 2.07
C SER A 201 -11.65 -14.09 0.94
N GLN A 202 -12.16 -15.04 0.16
CA GLN A 202 -13.27 -14.83 -0.74
C GLN A 202 -14.47 -14.27 0.04
N ILE A 203 -15.18 -13.34 -0.56
CA ILE A 203 -16.38 -12.75 0.03
C ILE A 203 -17.62 -13.38 -0.64
N ASN A 204 -18.47 -13.97 0.17
CA ASN A 204 -19.73 -14.52 -0.27
C ASN A 204 -20.84 -13.50 -0.01
N LEU A 205 -21.47 -13.01 -1.08
CA LEU A 205 -22.66 -12.16 -0.99
C LEU A 205 -23.87 -13.06 -0.86
N THR A 206 -24.68 -12.78 0.16
CA THR A 206 -25.89 -13.57 0.44
C THR A 206 -27.13 -12.74 0.18
N GLU A 207 -28.12 -13.36 -0.39
CA GLU A 207 -29.47 -12.85 -0.59
C GLU A 207 -30.48 -13.81 0.03
N LEU A 208 -31.70 -13.35 0.22
CA LEU A 208 -32.81 -14.19 0.64
C LEU A 208 -33.57 -14.68 -0.58
N ASP A 209 -33.95 -15.94 -0.60
CA ASP A 209 -34.82 -16.49 -1.61
C ASP A 209 -36.30 -16.13 -1.35
N THR A 210 -37.20 -16.66 -2.17
CA THR A 210 -38.67 -16.44 -2.04
C THR A 210 -39.30 -17.03 -0.78
N LEU A 211 -38.54 -17.81 0.00
CA LEU A 211 -38.93 -18.41 1.26
C LEU A 211 -38.24 -17.80 2.46
N ASP A 212 -37.53 -16.64 2.24
CA ASP A 212 -36.72 -15.97 3.23
C ASP A 212 -35.50 -16.80 3.70
N GLU A 213 -35.05 -17.78 2.89
CA GLU A 213 -33.85 -18.57 3.20
C GLU A 213 -32.60 -17.95 2.57
N PRO A 214 -31.50 -17.80 3.32
CA PRO A 214 -30.27 -17.19 2.81
C PRO A 214 -29.53 -18.12 1.84
N PHE A 215 -29.14 -17.60 0.71
CA PHE A 215 -28.28 -18.28 -0.25
C PHE A 215 -27.14 -17.39 -0.72
N VAL A 216 -26.03 -17.96 -1.17
CA VAL A 216 -24.91 -17.22 -1.75
C VAL A 216 -25.28 -16.85 -3.19
N SER A 217 -25.56 -15.58 -3.42
CA SER A 217 -25.93 -15.05 -4.74
C SER A 217 -24.70 -14.77 -5.61
N GLN A 218 -23.59 -14.37 -5.00
CA GLN A 218 -22.35 -14.05 -5.70
C GLN A 218 -21.14 -14.31 -4.81
N LYS A 219 -20.05 -14.78 -5.43
CA LYS A 219 -18.71 -14.89 -4.83
C LYS A 219 -17.81 -13.86 -5.46
N ILE A 220 -17.17 -13.02 -4.66
CA ILE A 220 -16.27 -11.96 -5.12
C ILE A 220 -14.88 -12.09 -4.51
N ALA A 221 -13.89 -11.53 -5.20
CA ALA A 221 -12.51 -11.47 -4.73
C ALA A 221 -12.38 -10.68 -3.42
N PRO A 222 -11.28 -10.88 -2.67
CA PRO A 222 -11.00 -10.14 -1.45
C PRO A 222 -11.07 -8.63 -1.63
N ALA A 223 -11.68 -7.95 -0.66
CA ALA A 223 -11.89 -6.52 -0.67
C ALA A 223 -12.02 -5.97 0.76
N LEU A 224 -11.72 -4.69 0.94
CA LEU A 224 -12.27 -3.95 2.07
C LEU A 224 -13.79 -3.82 1.83
N ARG A 225 -14.59 -4.43 2.69
CA ARG A 225 -16.05 -4.39 2.61
C ARG A 225 -16.63 -4.02 3.98
N VAL A 226 -17.17 -2.83 4.08
CA VAL A 226 -17.66 -2.27 5.35
C VAL A 226 -19.05 -1.67 5.17
N ARG A 227 -19.88 -1.79 6.22
CA ARG A 227 -21.17 -1.12 6.30
C ARG A 227 -20.98 0.30 6.80
N LEU A 228 -21.53 1.27 6.08
CA LEU A 228 -21.48 2.68 6.42
C LEU A 228 -22.79 3.19 7.05
N ASP A 229 -23.84 2.39 7.02
CA ASP A 229 -25.18 2.73 7.55
C ASP A 229 -25.34 2.42 9.05
N ASP A 230 -24.45 1.62 9.63
CA ASP A 230 -24.49 1.31 11.06
C ASP A 230 -23.38 2.06 11.81
N PRO A 231 -23.70 2.98 12.74
CA PRO A 231 -25.05 3.39 13.18
C PRO A 231 -25.69 4.53 12.36
N ASN A 232 -25.15 4.88 11.18
CA ASN A 232 -25.47 6.09 10.42
C ASN A 232 -26.67 5.94 9.45
N ASN A 233 -27.62 5.08 9.71
CA ASN A 233 -28.75 4.83 8.81
C ASN A 233 -29.55 6.11 8.49
N GLU A 234 -29.91 6.91 9.52
CA GLU A 234 -30.62 8.18 9.36
C GLU A 234 -29.84 9.18 8.52
N TYR A 235 -28.52 9.23 8.67
CA TYR A 235 -27.65 10.08 7.87
C TYR A 235 -27.79 9.78 6.38
N TRP A 236 -27.73 8.50 6.01
CA TRP A 236 -27.83 8.08 4.59
C TRP A 236 -29.23 8.26 4.03
N GLN A 237 -30.27 8.00 4.83
CA GLN A 237 -31.66 8.27 4.41
C GLN A 237 -31.85 9.75 4.10
N ASN A 238 -31.37 10.63 4.96
CA ASN A 238 -31.45 12.08 4.75
C ASN A 238 -30.58 12.56 3.58
N LEU A 239 -29.43 11.92 3.37
CA LEU A 239 -28.55 12.25 2.24
C LEU A 239 -29.14 11.88 0.89
N ILE A 240 -29.81 10.74 0.78
CA ILE A 240 -30.25 10.15 -0.49
C ILE A 240 -31.77 10.32 -0.68
N PHE A 241 -32.60 9.72 0.20
CA PHE A 241 -34.05 9.70 -0.02
C PHE A 241 -34.70 11.07 0.13
N ALA A 242 -34.25 11.89 1.08
CA ALA A 242 -34.77 13.24 1.26
C ALA A 242 -34.44 14.18 0.10
N ASN A 243 -33.52 13.79 -0.78
CA ASN A 243 -33.12 14.54 -1.96
C ASN A 243 -33.69 13.97 -3.27
N GLU A 244 -34.64 13.03 -3.20
CA GLU A 244 -35.40 12.57 -4.37
C GLU A 244 -36.06 13.76 -5.08
N GLY A 245 -35.87 13.86 -6.41
CA GLY A 245 -36.41 14.93 -7.21
C GLY A 245 -35.69 16.28 -7.07
N ASN A 246 -34.71 16.41 -6.21
CA ASN A 246 -33.91 17.61 -6.03
C ASN A 246 -32.77 17.70 -7.07
N PRO A 247 -32.27 18.93 -7.36
CA PRO A 247 -31.15 19.10 -8.29
C PRO A 247 -29.89 18.32 -7.96
N GLU A 248 -29.63 18.05 -6.69
CA GLU A 248 -28.45 17.37 -6.16
C GLU A 248 -28.25 15.98 -6.77
N LEU A 249 -29.36 15.28 -7.05
CA LEU A 249 -29.33 13.93 -7.64
C LEU A 249 -29.60 13.92 -9.15
N SER A 250 -29.72 15.10 -9.79
CA SER A 250 -30.20 15.20 -11.18
C SER A 250 -29.16 14.92 -12.25
N ASN A 251 -27.89 15.13 -11.96
CA ASN A 251 -26.77 14.92 -12.89
C ASN A 251 -25.44 14.81 -12.15
N GLU A 252 -24.39 14.41 -12.90
CA GLU A 252 -23.05 14.19 -12.36
C GLU A 252 -22.45 15.40 -11.65
N ASN A 253 -22.54 16.58 -12.27
CA ASN A 253 -21.91 17.77 -11.71
C ASN A 253 -22.56 18.18 -10.39
N ASN A 254 -23.89 18.16 -10.34
CA ASN A 254 -24.63 18.47 -9.13
C ASN A 254 -24.36 17.45 -8.01
N PHE A 255 -24.29 16.17 -8.38
CA PHE A 255 -23.95 15.14 -7.38
C PHE A 255 -22.53 15.29 -6.84
N LYS A 256 -21.56 15.60 -7.70
CA LYS A 256 -20.17 15.85 -7.28
C LYS A 256 -20.04 17.07 -6.37
N GLU A 257 -20.85 18.10 -6.56
CA GLU A 257 -20.91 19.24 -5.66
C GLU A 257 -21.56 18.87 -4.32
N PHE A 258 -22.60 18.06 -4.35
CA PHE A 258 -23.38 17.65 -3.19
C PHE A 258 -22.66 16.59 -2.36
N PHE A 259 -22.31 15.45 -2.95
CA PHE A 259 -21.57 14.39 -2.31
C PHE A 259 -20.20 14.25 -2.95
N ARG A 260 -19.21 14.88 -2.35
CA ARG A 260 -17.86 15.03 -2.91
C ARG A 260 -17.02 13.75 -2.84
N GLY A 261 -17.62 12.63 -2.39
CA GLY A 261 -16.95 11.34 -2.28
C GLY A 261 -16.50 11.00 -0.88
N VAL A 262 -15.49 10.15 -0.78
CA VAL A 262 -14.98 9.63 0.49
C VAL A 262 -13.47 9.89 0.64
N TYR A 263 -13.05 10.06 1.88
CA TYR A 263 -11.65 10.14 2.28
C TYR A 263 -11.33 8.99 3.23
N LEU A 264 -10.43 8.11 2.81
CA LEU A 264 -9.89 7.02 3.61
C LEU A 264 -8.59 7.47 4.23
N LYS A 265 -8.61 7.69 5.53
CA LYS A 265 -7.47 8.15 6.32
C LYS A 265 -6.83 6.97 7.01
N VAL A 266 -5.50 6.91 6.95
CA VAL A 266 -4.69 5.90 7.65
C VAL A 266 -3.81 6.58 8.69
N GLU A 267 -3.78 5.98 9.88
CA GLU A 267 -2.93 6.38 11.01
C GLU A 267 -2.27 5.17 11.67
#